data_cec203ffa7879d8052b94e3549373410
#
_entry.id   cec203ffa7879d8052b94e3549373410
#
_cell.length_a   1.000
_cell.length_b   1.000
_cell.length_c   1.000
_cell.angle_alpha   90.00
_cell.angle_beta   90.00
_cell.angle_gamma   90.00
#
_symmetry.space_group_name_H-M   'P 1'
#
loop_
_entity.id
_entity.type
_entity.pdbx_description
1 polymer ?
#
loop_
_entity_poly.entity_id
_entity_poly.type
_entity_poly.pdbx_seq_one_letter_code
_entity_poly.pdbx_strand_id
1 'polypeptide(L)' 'LMKLNIIVLEKGQIIEEGSHSELLKKRSRYYSMWYQQQAEIIEAEQ' A
#
# COMPACT_ATOMS: atom_id res chain seq x y z
N LEU A 1 -10.74 19.47 -4.36
CA LEU A 1 -9.99 18.54 -3.53
C LEU A 1 -9.44 17.41 -4.39
N MET A 2 -8.14 17.24 -4.35
CA MET A 2 -7.48 16.20 -5.14
C MET A 2 -7.48 14.89 -4.37
N LYS A 3 -7.96 13.86 -5.04
CA LYS A 3 -7.97 12.53 -4.50
C LYS A 3 -6.79 11.76 -5.11
N LEU A 4 -5.86 11.38 -4.28
CA LEU A 4 -4.72 10.60 -4.75
C LEU A 4 -5.14 9.17 -5.02
N ASN A 5 -4.81 8.71 -6.21
CA ASN A 5 -5.13 7.35 -6.63
C ASN A 5 -3.83 6.55 -6.67
N ILE A 6 -3.81 5.48 -5.92
CA ILE A 6 -2.65 4.60 -5.86
C ILE A 6 -2.91 3.39 -6.73
N ILE A 7 -1.90 3.04 -7.51
CA ILE A 7 -1.99 1.88 -8.40
C ILE A 7 -0.90 0.90 -8.00
N VAL A 8 -1.29 -0.33 -7.73
CA VAL A 8 -0.35 -1.39 -7.40
C VAL A 8 -0.17 -2.28 -8.62
N LEU A 9 1.08 -2.36 -9.08
CA LEU A 9 1.41 -3.15 -10.26
C LEU A 9 2.16 -4.42 -9.85
N GLU A 10 1.88 -5.49 -10.55
CA GLU A 10 2.59 -6.75 -10.36
C GLU A 10 2.68 -7.45 -11.70
N LYS A 11 3.91 -7.78 -12.10
CA LYS A 11 4.19 -8.42 -13.38
C LYS A 11 3.57 -7.65 -14.56
N GLY A 12 3.67 -6.31 -14.49
CA GLY A 12 3.16 -5.45 -15.54
C GLY A 12 1.66 -5.31 -15.58
N GLN A 13 0.97 -5.77 -14.55
CA GLN A 13 -0.50 -5.69 -14.51
C GLN A 13 -0.94 -4.94 -13.26
N ILE A 14 -2.05 -4.20 -13.42
CA ILE A 14 -2.66 -3.51 -12.29
C ILE A 14 -3.47 -4.52 -11.49
N ILE A 15 -3.07 -4.77 -10.25
CA ILE A 15 -3.79 -5.70 -9.38
C ILE A 15 -4.66 -5.00 -8.35
N GLU A 16 -4.33 -3.76 -8.02
CA GLU A 16 -5.11 -2.99 -7.07
C GLU A 16 -5.07 -1.53 -7.46
N GLU A 17 -6.15 -0.82 -7.17
CA GLU A 17 -6.26 0.59 -7.47
C GLU A 17 -7.24 1.24 -6.51
N GLY A 18 -6.88 2.42 -6.03
CA GLY A 18 -7.76 3.17 -5.14
C GLY A 18 -6.97 4.10 -4.25
N SER A 19 -7.65 4.72 -3.28
CA SER A 19 -7.00 5.58 -2.33
C SER A 19 -6.29 4.74 -1.26
N HIS A 20 -5.42 5.40 -0.51
CA HIS A 20 -4.69 4.74 0.58
C HIS A 20 -5.67 4.03 1.54
N SER A 21 -6.72 4.74 1.96
CA SER A 21 -7.70 4.16 2.87
C SER A 21 -8.41 2.96 2.26
N GLU A 22 -8.79 3.09 0.99
CA GLU A 22 -9.51 2.02 0.31
C GLU A 22 -8.65 0.76 0.19
N LEU A 23 -7.38 0.94 -0.16
CA LEU A 23 -6.48 -0.20 -0.32
C LEU A 23 -6.15 -0.86 1.02
N LEU A 24 -6.05 -0.07 2.08
CA LEU A 24 -5.84 -0.65 3.41
C LEU A 24 -7.03 -1.48 3.86
N LYS A 25 -8.23 -1.04 3.52
CA LYS A 25 -9.43 -1.78 3.88
C LYS A 25 -9.51 -3.13 3.18
N LYS A 26 -8.96 -3.21 1.98
CA LYS A 26 -8.96 -4.47 1.23
C LYS A 26 -8.05 -5.50 1.83
N ARG A 27 -7.03 -5.07 2.59
CA ARG A 27 -6.08 -5.95 3.25
C ARG A 27 -5.46 -6.97 2.30
N SER A 28 -5.08 -6.50 1.12
CA SER A 28 -4.42 -7.38 0.18
C SER A 28 -2.98 -6.94 -0.03
N ARG A 29 -2.50 -6.86 -1.26
CA ARG A 29 -1.09 -6.62 -1.55
C ARG A 29 -0.57 -5.30 -0.98
N TYR A 30 -1.32 -4.23 -1.20
CA TYR A 30 -0.91 -2.91 -0.74
C TYR A 30 -0.79 -2.88 0.78
N TYR A 31 -1.75 -3.46 1.46
CA TYR A 31 -1.76 -3.53 2.92
C TYR A 31 -0.50 -4.23 3.43
N SER A 32 -0.16 -5.36 2.84
CA SER A 32 1.02 -6.12 3.25
C SER A 32 2.30 -5.32 3.06
N MET A 33 2.44 -4.66 1.92
CA MET A 33 3.64 -3.89 1.64
C MET A 33 3.76 -2.68 2.57
N TRP A 34 2.65 -2.00 2.80
CA TRP A 34 2.65 -0.82 3.67
C TRP A 34 3.01 -1.20 5.10
N TYR A 35 2.42 -2.28 5.58
CA TYR A 35 2.67 -2.75 6.94
C TYR A 35 4.12 -3.18 7.12
N GLN A 36 4.66 -3.84 6.13
CA GLN A 36 6.05 -4.30 6.18
C GLN A 36 7.01 -3.13 6.25
N GLN A 37 6.75 -2.08 5.48
CA GLN A 37 7.59 -0.89 5.50
C GLN A 37 7.53 -0.19 6.85
N GLN A 38 6.37 -0.13 7.46
CA GLN A 38 6.24 0.48 8.78
C GLN A 38 7.04 -0.30 9.83
N ALA A 39 7.01 -1.62 9.74
CA ALA A 39 7.77 -2.46 10.65
C ALA A 39 9.26 -2.22 10.51
N GLU A 40 9.74 -2.09 9.27
CA GLU A 40 11.15 -1.82 9.02
C GLU A 40 11.58 -0.47 9.58
N ILE A 41 10.73 0.54 9.43
CA ILE A 41 11.03 1.87 9.97
C ILE A 41 11.12 1.82 11.48
N ILE A 42 10.21 1.10 12.13
CA ILE A 42 10.22 0.98 13.58
C ILE A 42 11.49 0.28 14.06
N GLU A 43 11.90 -0.77 13.38
CA GLU A 43 13.11 -1.48 13.74
C GLU A 43 14.36 -0.61 13.55
N ALA A 44 14.36 0.22 12.51
CA ALA A 44 15.49 1.09 12.26
C ALA A 44 15.67 2.16 13.32
N GLU A 45 14.58 2.56 13.97
CA GLU A 45 14.62 3.58 15.00
C GLU A 45 15.09 3.04 16.35
N GLN A 46 15.10 1.75 16.52
CA GLN A 46 15.58 1.14 17.74
C GLN A 46 17.09 0.96 17.68
#